data_f62e49eda2b6b032cae13002e6f305a0
#
_entry.id   f62e49eda2b6b032cae13002e6f305a0
#
_cell.length_a   1.000
_cell.length_b   1.000
_cell.length_c   1.000
_cell.angle_alpha   90.00
_cell.angle_beta   90.00
_cell.angle_gamma   90.00
#
_symmetry.space_group_name_H-M   'P 1'
#
loop_
_entity.id
_entity.type
_entity.pdbx_description
1 polymer ?
#
loop_
_entity_poly.entity_id
_entity_poly.type
_entity_poly.pdbx_seq_one_letter_code
_entity_poly.pdbx_strand_id
1 'polypeptide(L)'
;MPEMSTKFVPKHMHDENPNPKLLKFVRRVTDRIPGKIKGIKTTDPEYWGFACIFEDEFPKDESEACLDLLLQMKTRKKYPYATVIEMGKKVNMGEKADELINKLAVIGMLEYDYGDRYTKDGPIPGTTYNKEDRYYWVPLFVPGSAEYTNMNKALMDRHPELAMFFERMTFLPLEKITAMVPPGGAGIGMHVIPVEKAISLENTSIDIEHISYWLKRYEGHIGASICSCRYGRKKMDEGCADDYEGWCLGVGDMADYCRETGRGYDVTYEQAMEILKRAEDNGFVHQVTNIDGENKIFAICNCNVKICNALRTSQLFNTPNMSASAYRAHVDKTKCVACGQCVEYCPAGALKLGQKLCKADGSEVKYPKQIMPDARKWGKD
;
A
#
# COMPACT_ATOMS: atom_id res chain seq x y z
N MET A 1 24.67 5.75 -0.55
CA MET A 1 23.19 5.72 -0.55
C MET A 1 22.77 4.38 -1.11
N PRO A 2 21.68 3.78 -0.64
CA PRO A 2 21.18 2.55 -1.24
C PRO A 2 20.82 2.81 -2.72
N GLU A 3 21.11 1.84 -3.58
CA GLU A 3 20.84 1.93 -5.01
C GLU A 3 19.58 1.12 -5.35
N MET A 4 18.84 1.61 -6.34
CA MET A 4 17.68 0.91 -6.85
C MET A 4 18.13 -0.35 -7.62
N SER A 5 17.52 -1.49 -7.35
CA SER A 5 17.77 -2.71 -8.11
C SER A 5 17.43 -2.51 -9.59
N THR A 6 18.27 -3.03 -10.47
CA THR A 6 18.10 -3.00 -11.93
C THR A 6 18.04 -4.41 -12.50
N LYS A 7 17.45 -5.36 -11.75
CA LYS A 7 17.37 -6.76 -12.11
C LYS A 7 16.80 -7.01 -13.52
N PHE A 8 15.80 -6.23 -13.90
CA PHE A 8 15.15 -6.43 -15.19
C PHE A 8 15.71 -5.50 -16.26
N VAL A 9 16.00 -6.09 -17.44
CA VAL A 9 16.22 -5.33 -18.67
C VAL A 9 14.89 -5.29 -19.41
N PRO A 10 14.17 -4.18 -19.39
CA PRO A 10 12.82 -4.12 -19.94
C PRO A 10 12.82 -4.19 -21.46
N LYS A 11 11.86 -4.96 -21.99
CA LYS A 11 11.63 -5.13 -23.43
C LYS A 11 11.39 -3.79 -24.15
N HIS A 12 10.69 -2.86 -23.50
CA HIS A 12 10.29 -1.57 -24.07
C HIS A 12 11.19 -0.40 -23.63
N MET A 13 12.35 -0.69 -23.04
CA MET A 13 13.33 0.33 -22.72
C MET A 13 14.11 0.73 -23.97
N HIS A 14 14.04 1.84 -24.50
CA HIS A 14 14.69 2.33 -25.74
C HIS A 14 13.79 2.38 -26.98
N ASP A 15 12.49 2.55 -26.77
CA ASP A 15 11.66 2.88 -27.92
C ASP A 15 12.12 4.18 -28.57
N GLU A 16 12.73 4.06 -29.74
CA GLU A 16 13.12 5.22 -30.55
C GLU A 16 11.89 6.03 -30.99
N ASN A 17 10.74 5.37 -31.09
CA ASN A 17 9.46 5.97 -31.45
C ASN A 17 8.40 5.62 -30.39
N PRO A 18 8.43 6.26 -29.22
CA PRO A 18 7.50 5.98 -28.15
C PRO A 18 6.07 6.36 -28.55
N ASN A 19 5.09 5.53 -28.13
CA ASN A 19 3.68 5.88 -28.31
C ASN A 19 3.37 7.19 -27.53
N PRO A 20 3.02 8.28 -28.23
CA PRO A 20 2.83 9.59 -27.58
C PRO A 20 1.60 9.60 -26.66
N LYS A 21 0.59 8.80 -26.91
CA LYS A 21 -0.58 8.67 -26.04
C LYS A 21 -0.21 7.97 -24.74
N LEU A 22 0.55 6.88 -24.84
CA LEU A 22 1.06 6.16 -23.68
C LEU A 22 1.92 7.08 -22.80
N LEU A 23 2.89 7.76 -23.38
CA LEU A 23 3.74 8.70 -22.64
C LEU A 23 2.94 9.82 -21.96
N LYS A 24 1.91 10.33 -22.64
CA LYS A 24 1.00 11.32 -22.07
C LYS A 24 0.18 10.74 -20.90
N PHE A 25 -0.29 9.51 -21.03
CA PHE A 25 -1.02 8.83 -19.96
C PHE A 25 -0.13 8.58 -18.73
N VAL A 26 1.05 8.01 -18.94
CA VAL A 26 2.02 7.75 -17.86
C VAL A 26 2.38 9.02 -17.10
N ARG A 27 2.72 10.09 -17.81
CA ARG A 27 3.01 11.40 -17.19
C ARG A 27 1.82 11.93 -16.39
N ARG A 28 0.61 11.73 -16.87
CA ARG A 28 -0.59 12.20 -16.19
C ARG A 28 -0.86 11.48 -14.87
N VAL A 29 -0.65 10.16 -14.79
CA VAL A 29 -0.87 9.40 -13.55
C VAL A 29 0.27 9.57 -12.57
N THR A 30 1.51 9.75 -13.03
CA THR A 30 2.69 9.94 -12.19
C THR A 30 2.87 11.37 -11.68
N ASP A 31 2.47 12.37 -12.44
CA ASP A 31 2.59 13.81 -12.05
C ASP A 31 1.71 14.20 -10.86
N ARG A 32 0.74 13.37 -10.49
CA ARG A 32 -0.28 13.69 -9.47
C ARG A 32 -0.02 13.04 -8.12
N ILE A 33 1.03 12.28 -7.98
CA ILE A 33 1.41 11.69 -6.69
C ILE A 33 2.17 12.71 -5.81
N PRO A 34 2.11 12.57 -4.49
CA PRO A 34 3.01 13.28 -3.60
C PRO A 34 4.46 12.99 -4.01
N GLY A 35 5.28 14.06 -4.11
CA GLY A 35 6.67 13.91 -4.55
C GLY A 35 6.91 13.91 -6.05
N LYS A 36 5.88 14.10 -6.88
CA LYS A 36 5.89 14.29 -8.34
C LYS A 36 7.12 13.71 -9.05
N ILE A 37 6.93 12.60 -9.78
CA ILE A 37 7.93 12.14 -10.73
C ILE A 37 7.76 12.97 -12.00
N LYS A 38 8.50 14.08 -12.11
CA LYS A 38 8.43 14.95 -13.27
C LYS A 38 9.29 14.45 -14.41
N GLY A 39 8.82 14.63 -15.63
CA GLY A 39 9.62 14.43 -16.83
C GLY A 39 9.94 12.97 -17.12
N ILE A 40 8.99 12.07 -16.88
CA ILE A 40 9.10 10.65 -17.25
C ILE A 40 9.59 10.52 -18.68
N LYS A 41 10.64 9.72 -18.86
CA LYS A 41 11.24 9.36 -20.14
C LYS A 41 10.90 7.92 -20.50
N THR A 42 11.14 7.52 -21.72
CA THR A 42 10.95 6.15 -22.20
C THR A 42 11.88 5.15 -21.54
N THR A 43 12.98 5.62 -21.00
CA THR A 43 13.93 4.81 -20.22
C THR A 43 13.52 4.60 -18.76
N ASP A 44 12.47 5.26 -18.28
CA ASP A 44 12.01 5.16 -16.90
C ASP A 44 11.08 3.94 -16.70
N PRO A 45 11.15 3.27 -15.55
CA PRO A 45 10.32 2.10 -15.22
C PRO A 45 8.82 2.34 -15.42
N GLU A 46 8.35 3.54 -15.14
CA GLU A 46 6.94 3.89 -15.32
C GLU A 46 6.52 3.80 -16.78
N TYR A 47 7.35 4.26 -17.72
CA TYR A 47 7.02 4.19 -19.13
C TYR A 47 7.02 2.75 -19.63
N TRP A 48 8.14 2.04 -19.54
CA TRP A 48 8.25 0.72 -20.10
C TRP A 48 7.39 -0.32 -19.39
N GLY A 49 7.09 -0.14 -18.11
CA GLY A 49 6.14 -1.00 -17.40
C GLY A 49 4.71 -0.81 -17.91
N PHE A 50 4.26 0.41 -18.17
CA PHE A 50 2.97 0.62 -18.83
C PHE A 50 2.99 0.19 -20.30
N ALA A 51 4.14 0.26 -20.98
CA ALA A 51 4.27 -0.27 -22.35
C ALA A 51 4.07 -1.79 -22.38
N CYS A 52 4.64 -2.55 -21.43
CA CYS A 52 4.35 -3.99 -21.29
C CYS A 52 2.84 -4.26 -21.17
N ILE A 53 2.11 -3.40 -20.47
CA ILE A 53 0.66 -3.55 -20.33
C ILE A 53 -0.06 -3.22 -21.65
N PHE A 54 0.21 -2.07 -22.25
CA PHE A 54 -0.57 -1.59 -23.39
C PHE A 54 -0.14 -2.18 -24.72
N GLU A 55 1.10 -2.60 -24.86
CA GLU A 55 1.63 -3.14 -26.12
C GLU A 55 1.66 -4.67 -26.16
N ASP A 56 1.75 -5.34 -25.01
CA ASP A 56 1.81 -6.81 -24.96
C ASP A 56 0.48 -7.46 -24.55
N GLU A 57 -0.38 -6.77 -23.78
CA GLU A 57 -1.67 -7.33 -23.34
C GLU A 57 -2.85 -7.00 -24.26
N PHE A 58 -2.70 -6.09 -25.19
CA PHE A 58 -3.76 -5.68 -26.12
C PHE A 58 -3.28 -5.72 -27.57
N PRO A 59 -4.14 -6.11 -28.52
CA PRO A 59 -3.96 -5.76 -29.93
C PRO A 59 -3.79 -4.24 -30.08
N LYS A 60 -3.05 -3.82 -31.10
CA LYS A 60 -2.66 -2.42 -31.27
C LYS A 60 -3.85 -1.44 -31.33
N ASP A 61 -4.90 -1.81 -32.06
CA ASP A 61 -6.12 -1.02 -32.21
C ASP A 61 -6.90 -0.92 -30.87
N GLU A 62 -7.00 -2.01 -30.12
CA GLU A 62 -7.61 -2.04 -28.80
C GLU A 62 -6.80 -1.22 -27.79
N SER A 63 -5.47 -1.33 -27.82
CA SER A 63 -4.56 -0.54 -26.99
C SER A 63 -4.76 0.96 -27.22
N GLU A 64 -4.80 1.39 -28.48
CA GLU A 64 -5.03 2.79 -28.83
C GLU A 64 -6.39 3.29 -28.34
N ALA A 65 -7.45 2.50 -28.52
CA ALA A 65 -8.78 2.83 -28.03
C ALA A 65 -8.82 2.91 -26.48
N CYS A 66 -8.14 1.99 -25.79
CA CYS A 66 -8.01 2.02 -24.32
C CYS A 66 -7.28 3.28 -23.83
N LEU A 67 -6.18 3.65 -24.47
CA LEU A 67 -5.45 4.88 -24.13
C LEU A 67 -6.30 6.13 -24.38
N ASP A 68 -7.05 6.18 -25.49
CA ASP A 68 -7.96 7.28 -25.79
C ASP A 68 -9.07 7.43 -24.72
N LEU A 69 -9.67 6.32 -24.27
CA LEU A 69 -10.62 6.32 -23.17
C LEU A 69 -9.99 6.87 -21.89
N LEU A 70 -8.86 6.30 -21.48
CA LEU A 70 -8.17 6.71 -20.25
C LEU A 70 -7.74 8.18 -20.29
N LEU A 71 -7.35 8.70 -21.46
CA LEU A 71 -6.98 10.10 -21.63
C LEU A 71 -8.18 11.05 -21.61
N GLN A 72 -9.39 10.61 -21.94
CA GLN A 72 -10.61 11.39 -21.80
C GLN A 72 -11.11 11.45 -20.35
N MET A 73 -10.92 10.36 -19.60
CA MET A 73 -11.32 10.31 -18.20
C MET A 73 -10.37 11.14 -17.33
N LYS A 74 -10.91 11.90 -16.39
CA LYS A 74 -10.10 12.63 -15.40
C LYS A 74 -9.68 11.69 -14.28
N THR A 75 -8.41 11.75 -13.89
CA THR A 75 -7.87 10.98 -12.77
C THR A 75 -8.67 11.24 -11.49
N ARG A 76 -9.07 10.20 -10.79
CA ARG A 76 -9.87 10.23 -9.55
C ARG A 76 -11.29 10.82 -9.68
N LYS A 77 -11.73 11.17 -10.87
CA LYS A 77 -13.14 11.55 -11.10
C LYS A 77 -13.95 10.30 -11.40
N LYS A 78 -15.00 10.09 -10.64
CA LYS A 78 -15.95 8.97 -10.82
C LYS A 78 -16.86 9.22 -12.01
N TYR A 79 -17.06 8.18 -12.81
CA TYR A 79 -17.96 8.17 -13.96
C TYR A 79 -18.88 6.94 -13.88
N PRO A 80 -20.21 7.08 -13.98
CA PRO A 80 -21.13 5.94 -14.02
C PRO A 80 -20.75 4.97 -15.15
N TYR A 81 -21.00 3.68 -14.93
CA TYR A 81 -20.75 2.62 -15.91
C TYR A 81 -21.26 2.97 -17.31
N ALA A 82 -22.56 3.35 -17.44
CA ALA A 82 -23.15 3.71 -18.72
C ALA A 82 -22.39 4.83 -19.45
N THR A 83 -21.91 5.85 -18.70
CA THR A 83 -21.10 6.94 -19.25
C THR A 83 -19.77 6.42 -19.79
N VAL A 84 -19.11 5.50 -19.07
CA VAL A 84 -17.81 4.95 -19.52
C VAL A 84 -17.98 4.09 -20.75
N ILE A 85 -19.06 3.30 -20.84
CA ILE A 85 -19.42 2.54 -22.04
C ILE A 85 -19.62 3.46 -23.24
N GLU A 86 -20.39 4.55 -23.10
CA GLU A 86 -20.58 5.54 -24.17
C GLU A 86 -19.27 6.20 -24.61
N MET A 87 -18.40 6.54 -23.64
CA MET A 87 -17.07 7.07 -23.94
C MET A 87 -16.22 6.04 -24.70
N GLY A 88 -16.25 4.77 -24.29
CA GLY A 88 -15.56 3.68 -24.99
C GLY A 88 -16.02 3.52 -26.44
N LYS A 89 -17.33 3.55 -26.68
CA LYS A 89 -17.88 3.50 -28.06
C LYS A 89 -17.40 4.66 -28.92
N LYS A 90 -17.28 5.87 -28.36
CA LYS A 90 -16.78 7.07 -29.06
C LYS A 90 -15.29 7.01 -29.41
N VAL A 91 -14.50 6.21 -28.73
CA VAL A 91 -13.06 6.00 -28.99
C VAL A 91 -12.76 4.71 -29.74
N ASN A 92 -13.70 4.23 -30.52
CA ASN A 92 -13.59 3.06 -31.40
C ASN A 92 -13.49 1.68 -30.70
N MET A 93 -13.93 1.56 -29.44
CA MET A 93 -14.06 0.24 -28.79
C MET A 93 -15.24 -0.56 -29.35
N GLY A 94 -16.25 0.10 -29.94
CA GLY A 94 -17.42 -0.56 -30.55
C GLY A 94 -18.15 -1.46 -29.57
N GLU A 95 -18.51 -2.66 -30.03
CA GLU A 95 -19.19 -3.67 -29.24
C GLU A 95 -18.32 -4.26 -28.11
N LYS A 96 -17.00 -4.13 -28.22
CA LYS A 96 -16.05 -4.61 -27.21
C LYS A 96 -15.86 -3.64 -26.03
N ALA A 97 -16.57 -2.50 -26.00
CA ALA A 97 -16.36 -1.48 -24.97
C ALA A 97 -16.47 -2.05 -23.55
N ASP A 98 -17.45 -2.88 -23.28
CA ASP A 98 -17.62 -3.51 -21.98
C ASP A 98 -16.49 -4.48 -21.62
N GLU A 99 -16.08 -5.33 -22.55
CA GLU A 99 -14.97 -6.27 -22.36
C GLU A 99 -13.66 -5.53 -22.07
N LEU A 100 -13.33 -4.50 -22.87
CA LEU A 100 -12.09 -3.74 -22.73
C LEU A 100 -12.05 -2.91 -21.45
N ILE A 101 -13.18 -2.33 -21.04
CA ILE A 101 -13.30 -1.60 -19.76
C ILE A 101 -13.09 -2.57 -18.59
N ASN A 102 -13.69 -3.76 -18.64
CA ASN A 102 -13.46 -4.77 -17.61
C ASN A 102 -12.00 -5.25 -17.60
N LYS A 103 -11.38 -5.46 -18.76
CA LYS A 103 -9.97 -5.82 -18.87
C LYS A 103 -9.06 -4.74 -18.29
N LEU A 104 -9.34 -3.45 -18.54
CA LEU A 104 -8.62 -2.33 -17.91
C LEU A 104 -8.74 -2.34 -16.38
N ALA A 105 -9.89 -2.72 -15.82
CA ALA A 105 -10.06 -2.86 -14.38
C ALA A 105 -9.29 -4.08 -13.83
N VAL A 106 -9.34 -5.21 -14.53
CA VAL A 106 -8.59 -6.42 -14.17
C VAL A 106 -7.08 -6.18 -14.20
N ILE A 107 -6.57 -5.37 -15.09
CA ILE A 107 -5.14 -5.02 -15.17
C ILE A 107 -4.77 -3.94 -14.14
N GLY A 108 -5.72 -3.14 -13.65
CA GLY A 108 -5.50 -2.07 -12.68
C GLY A 108 -5.30 -0.70 -13.29
N MET A 109 -5.74 -0.51 -14.53
CA MET A 109 -5.75 0.80 -15.21
C MET A 109 -7.05 1.57 -14.99
N LEU A 110 -8.10 0.89 -14.57
CA LEU A 110 -9.33 1.46 -14.04
C LEU A 110 -9.60 0.88 -12.65
N GLU A 111 -10.08 1.71 -11.78
CA GLU A 111 -10.61 1.37 -10.47
C GLU A 111 -12.10 1.68 -10.48
N TYR A 112 -12.87 0.97 -9.68
CA TYR A 112 -14.30 1.26 -9.51
C TYR A 112 -14.77 0.97 -8.09
N ASP A 113 -15.85 1.63 -7.73
CA ASP A 113 -16.68 1.31 -6.58
C ASP A 113 -18.15 1.32 -7.00
N TYR A 114 -18.97 1.13 -6.01
CA TYR A 114 -20.40 1.13 -6.21
C TYR A 114 -21.12 2.34 -5.59
N GLY A 115 -20.39 3.43 -5.33
CA GLY A 115 -20.91 4.65 -4.73
C GLY A 115 -20.97 4.60 -3.20
N ASP A 116 -21.72 5.52 -2.61
CA ASP A 116 -21.83 5.58 -1.15
C ASP A 116 -22.80 4.50 -0.63
N ARG A 117 -22.23 3.41 -0.13
CA ARG A 117 -22.95 2.22 0.34
C ARG A 117 -22.75 1.89 1.81
N TYR A 118 -21.94 2.68 2.48
CA TYR A 118 -21.57 2.45 3.87
C TYR A 118 -21.90 3.66 4.72
N THR A 119 -22.58 3.39 5.83
CA THR A 119 -22.74 4.35 6.93
C THR A 119 -21.67 4.10 8.00
N LYS A 120 -21.71 4.90 9.06
CA LYS A 120 -20.88 4.61 10.25
C LYS A 120 -21.20 3.25 10.89
N ASP A 121 -22.40 2.75 10.67
CA ASP A 121 -22.90 1.51 11.29
C ASP A 121 -22.79 0.28 10.36
N GLY A 122 -22.23 0.45 9.15
CA GLY A 122 -22.00 -0.63 8.20
C GLY A 122 -22.67 -0.43 6.83
N PRO A 123 -22.80 -1.50 6.04
CA PRO A 123 -23.40 -1.45 4.72
C PRO A 123 -24.85 -1.00 4.77
N ILE A 124 -25.27 -0.19 3.79
CA ILE A 124 -26.67 0.25 3.67
C ILE A 124 -27.51 -0.95 3.19
N PRO A 125 -28.54 -1.39 3.95
CA PRO A 125 -29.37 -2.52 3.55
C PRO A 125 -30.05 -2.31 2.20
N GLY A 126 -30.12 -3.36 1.39
CA GLY A 126 -30.80 -3.35 0.08
C GLY A 126 -29.99 -2.72 -1.05
N THR A 127 -28.74 -2.34 -0.84
CA THR A 127 -27.85 -1.95 -1.92
C THR A 127 -27.51 -3.14 -2.82
N THR A 128 -27.51 -2.90 -4.12
CA THR A 128 -27.14 -3.89 -5.14
C THR A 128 -25.70 -3.70 -5.59
N TYR A 129 -25.09 -4.78 -6.05
CA TYR A 129 -23.70 -4.83 -6.50
C TYR A 129 -23.63 -5.33 -7.95
N ASN A 130 -24.53 -4.79 -8.79
CA ASN A 130 -24.55 -5.11 -10.20
C ASN A 130 -23.45 -4.31 -10.92
N LYS A 131 -23.01 -4.81 -12.06
CA LYS A 131 -22.00 -4.16 -12.87
C LYS A 131 -22.41 -2.75 -13.33
N GLU A 132 -23.67 -2.56 -13.59
CA GLU A 132 -24.28 -1.31 -14.03
C GLU A 132 -24.28 -0.23 -12.95
N ASP A 133 -24.13 -0.63 -11.68
CA ASP A 133 -24.08 0.29 -10.53
C ASP A 133 -22.67 0.85 -10.30
N ARG A 134 -21.68 0.36 -11.04
CA ARG A 134 -20.27 0.76 -10.87
C ARG A 134 -19.99 2.18 -11.31
N TYR A 135 -19.12 2.84 -10.55
CA TYR A 135 -18.51 4.13 -10.90
C TYR A 135 -17.02 3.92 -11.12
N TYR A 136 -16.56 4.17 -12.32
CA TYR A 136 -15.16 3.99 -12.74
C TYR A 136 -14.37 5.28 -12.70
N TRP A 137 -13.07 5.17 -12.40
CA TRP A 137 -12.10 6.26 -12.56
C TRP A 137 -10.72 5.73 -12.91
N VAL A 138 -9.89 6.63 -13.44
CA VAL A 138 -8.47 6.37 -13.63
C VAL A 138 -7.77 6.56 -12.28
N PRO A 139 -7.14 5.52 -11.71
CA PRO A 139 -6.42 5.63 -10.46
C PRO A 139 -5.18 6.53 -10.59
N LEU A 140 -4.61 6.91 -9.46
CA LEU A 140 -3.26 7.44 -9.40
C LEU A 140 -2.27 6.30 -9.67
N PHE A 141 -0.99 6.66 -9.87
CA PHE A 141 0.06 5.66 -9.92
C PHE A 141 0.20 4.97 -8.55
N VAL A 142 0.27 5.76 -7.47
CA VAL A 142 0.35 5.31 -6.08
C VAL A 142 -0.44 6.26 -5.16
N PRO A 143 -1.33 5.77 -4.31
CA PRO A 143 -1.91 4.43 -4.34
C PRO A 143 -2.81 4.24 -5.56
N GLY A 144 -2.73 3.09 -6.18
CA GLY A 144 -3.56 2.78 -7.34
C GLY A 144 -2.93 1.80 -8.32
N SER A 145 -2.63 2.23 -9.57
CA SER A 145 -2.22 1.30 -10.63
C SER A 145 -0.96 0.49 -10.31
N ALA A 146 0.01 1.02 -9.58
CA ALA A 146 1.19 0.27 -9.17
C ALA A 146 0.86 -0.87 -8.20
N GLU A 147 -0.03 -0.61 -7.22
CA GLU A 147 -0.51 -1.65 -6.32
C GLU A 147 -1.32 -2.70 -7.07
N TYR A 148 -2.28 -2.27 -7.89
CA TYR A 148 -3.20 -3.18 -8.57
C TYR A 148 -2.49 -4.08 -9.58
N THR A 149 -1.49 -3.60 -10.29
CA THR A 149 -0.66 -4.42 -11.18
C THR A 149 0.15 -5.44 -10.39
N ASN A 150 0.76 -5.04 -9.29
CA ASN A 150 1.56 -5.91 -8.44
C ASN A 150 0.72 -6.89 -7.58
N MET A 151 -0.58 -6.66 -7.45
CA MET A 151 -1.53 -7.63 -6.87
C MET A 151 -2.08 -8.61 -7.91
N ASN A 152 -1.91 -8.36 -9.19
CA ASN A 152 -2.37 -9.25 -10.25
C ASN A 152 -1.31 -10.30 -10.56
N LYS A 153 -1.46 -11.49 -9.97
CA LYS A 153 -0.50 -12.58 -10.10
C LYS A 153 -0.24 -12.97 -11.56
N ALA A 154 -1.31 -13.14 -12.34
CA ALA A 154 -1.21 -13.58 -13.73
C ALA A 154 -0.46 -12.54 -14.59
N LEU A 155 -0.71 -11.25 -14.37
CA LEU A 155 0.00 -10.16 -15.05
C LEU A 155 1.48 -10.14 -14.64
N MET A 156 1.77 -10.21 -13.34
CA MET A 156 3.14 -10.22 -12.80
C MET A 156 3.94 -11.47 -13.19
N ASP A 157 3.28 -12.59 -13.45
CA ASP A 157 3.96 -13.80 -13.93
C ASP A 157 4.39 -13.67 -15.40
N ARG A 158 3.61 -12.93 -16.21
CA ARG A 158 3.97 -12.59 -17.60
C ARG A 158 4.95 -11.42 -17.70
N HIS A 159 4.83 -10.44 -16.81
CA HIS A 159 5.59 -9.19 -16.82
C HIS A 159 6.22 -8.93 -15.45
N PRO A 160 7.21 -9.73 -15.01
CA PRO A 160 7.82 -9.59 -13.68
C PRO A 160 8.53 -8.24 -13.50
N GLU A 161 8.90 -7.57 -14.58
CA GLU A 161 9.47 -6.22 -14.58
C GLU A 161 8.55 -5.15 -13.99
N LEU A 162 7.24 -5.38 -13.91
CA LEU A 162 6.30 -4.49 -13.23
C LEU A 162 6.60 -4.33 -11.73
N ALA A 163 7.36 -5.26 -11.14
CA ALA A 163 7.87 -5.11 -9.78
C ALA A 163 8.71 -3.84 -9.58
N MET A 164 9.33 -3.34 -10.66
CA MET A 164 10.10 -2.10 -10.64
C MET A 164 9.24 -0.86 -10.32
N PHE A 165 7.92 -0.92 -10.47
CA PHE A 165 7.03 0.18 -10.04
C PHE A 165 7.23 0.51 -8.57
N PHE A 166 7.29 -0.50 -7.71
CA PHE A 166 7.51 -0.28 -6.28
C PHE A 166 8.95 0.11 -5.95
N GLU A 167 9.92 -0.44 -6.64
CA GLU A 167 11.31 0.00 -6.46
C GLU A 167 11.44 1.48 -6.83
N ARG A 168 10.94 1.86 -7.99
CA ARG A 168 10.96 3.25 -8.44
C ARG A 168 10.26 4.18 -7.45
N MET A 169 9.10 3.78 -6.92
CA MET A 169 8.37 4.54 -5.91
C MET A 169 9.19 4.75 -4.64
N THR A 170 9.88 3.71 -4.16
CA THR A 170 10.72 3.78 -2.97
C THR A 170 11.86 4.77 -3.14
N PHE A 171 12.56 4.72 -4.27
CA PHE A 171 13.77 5.51 -4.52
C PHE A 171 13.53 6.90 -5.09
N LEU A 172 12.33 7.29 -5.41
CA LEU A 172 12.00 8.63 -5.90
C LEU A 172 10.99 9.36 -5.03
N PRO A 173 9.65 9.05 -5.12
CA PRO A 173 8.72 9.86 -4.37
C PRO A 173 8.80 9.61 -2.86
N LEU A 174 8.92 8.35 -2.41
CA LEU A 174 8.89 8.06 -0.98
C LEU A 174 10.14 8.52 -0.25
N GLU A 175 11.32 8.42 -0.85
CA GLU A 175 12.55 9.00 -0.29
C GLU A 175 12.36 10.49 0.02
N LYS A 176 11.87 11.26 -0.95
CA LYS A 176 11.64 12.70 -0.78
C LYS A 176 10.57 13.02 0.23
N ILE A 177 9.45 12.26 0.21
CA ILE A 177 8.35 12.46 1.15
C ILE A 177 8.82 12.18 2.57
N THR A 178 9.52 11.07 2.81
CA THR A 178 9.98 10.71 4.14
C THR A 178 11.03 11.68 4.68
N ALA A 179 11.87 12.26 3.80
CA ALA A 179 12.81 13.30 4.20
C ALA A 179 12.13 14.60 4.71
N MET A 180 10.88 14.84 4.32
CA MET A 180 10.10 16.01 4.77
C MET A 180 9.21 15.70 6.00
N VAL A 181 9.12 14.44 6.41
CA VAL A 181 8.27 14.04 7.53
C VAL A 181 8.90 14.47 8.86
N PRO A 182 8.16 15.09 9.79
CA PRO A 182 8.70 15.44 11.09
C PRO A 182 9.02 14.20 11.94
N PRO A 183 9.93 14.32 12.92
CA PRO A 183 10.19 13.25 13.87
C PRO A 183 8.89 12.76 14.54
N GLY A 184 8.70 11.45 14.56
CA GLY A 184 7.47 10.83 15.11
C GLY A 184 6.45 10.44 14.05
N GLY A 185 6.73 10.73 12.76
CA GLY A 185 5.82 10.41 11.64
C GLY A 185 4.78 11.49 11.38
N ALA A 186 4.11 11.42 10.26
CA ALA A 186 3.10 12.39 9.85
C ALA A 186 1.72 11.76 9.55
N GLY A 187 1.61 10.43 9.53
CA GLY A 187 0.36 9.74 9.18
C GLY A 187 -0.10 10.02 7.75
N ILE A 188 0.84 10.21 6.83
CA ILE A 188 0.53 10.48 5.42
C ILE A 188 0.19 9.16 4.72
N GLY A 189 -1.07 8.98 4.40
CA GLY A 189 -1.59 7.82 3.69
C GLY A 189 -1.83 6.59 4.56
N MET A 190 -1.11 6.42 5.65
CA MET A 190 -1.20 5.26 6.54
C MET A 190 -1.17 5.66 8.01
N HIS A 191 -1.93 4.93 8.81
CA HIS A 191 -1.97 5.06 10.26
C HIS A 191 -1.67 3.70 10.90
N VAL A 192 -0.74 3.66 11.86
CA VAL A 192 -0.38 2.43 12.57
C VAL A 192 -1.33 2.24 13.74
N ILE A 193 -2.08 1.14 13.72
CA ILE A 193 -2.95 0.72 14.81
C ILE A 193 -2.23 -0.36 15.63
N PRO A 194 -2.20 -0.25 16.97
CA PRO A 194 -1.62 -1.29 17.81
C PRO A 194 -2.50 -2.55 17.82
N VAL A 195 -1.90 -3.63 18.26
CA VAL A 195 -2.62 -4.86 18.60
C VAL A 195 -3.60 -4.56 19.73
N GLU A 196 -4.89 -4.84 19.55
CA GLU A 196 -5.94 -4.44 20.50
C GLU A 196 -5.68 -4.89 21.93
N LYS A 197 -5.22 -6.13 22.13
CA LYS A 197 -4.86 -6.65 23.47
C LYS A 197 -3.71 -5.90 24.14
N ALA A 198 -2.96 -5.07 23.39
CA ALA A 198 -1.88 -4.24 23.93
C ALA A 198 -2.34 -2.83 24.31
N ILE A 199 -3.58 -2.46 23.97
CA ILE A 199 -4.17 -1.17 24.37
C ILE A 199 -4.55 -1.28 25.85
N SER A 200 -4.00 -0.39 26.68
CA SER A 200 -4.33 -0.34 28.09
C SER A 200 -5.80 0.06 28.28
N LEU A 201 -6.50 -0.64 29.16
CA LEU A 201 -7.89 -0.32 29.53
C LEU A 201 -8.03 1.08 30.19
N GLU A 202 -6.92 1.68 30.62
CA GLU A 202 -6.89 3.04 31.17
C GLU A 202 -6.95 4.13 30.08
N ASN A 203 -6.69 3.75 28.83
CA ASN A 203 -6.80 4.65 27.69
C ASN A 203 -8.24 4.62 27.15
N THR A 204 -8.93 5.74 27.24
CA THR A 204 -10.17 5.97 26.48
C THR A 204 -9.81 6.11 25.01
N SER A 205 -9.59 4.98 24.33
CA SER A 205 -9.41 4.99 22.89
C SER A 205 -10.76 5.13 22.19
N ILE A 206 -10.77 5.87 21.11
CA ILE A 206 -11.93 5.97 20.23
C ILE A 206 -12.02 4.71 19.35
N ASP A 207 -13.21 4.32 18.96
CA ASP A 207 -13.47 3.08 18.21
C ASP A 207 -12.61 2.92 16.94
N ILE A 208 -12.32 4.03 16.24
CA ILE A 208 -11.51 4.02 15.02
C ILE A 208 -10.05 3.57 15.23
N GLU A 209 -9.57 3.50 16.46
CA GLU A 209 -8.25 2.96 16.84
C GLU A 209 -8.28 1.45 17.10
N HIS A 210 -9.41 0.79 16.89
CA HIS A 210 -9.57 -0.66 17.00
C HIS A 210 -9.79 -1.30 15.64
N ILE A 211 -8.98 -2.28 15.28
CA ILE A 211 -9.14 -2.99 14.00
C ILE A 211 -10.46 -3.76 13.97
N SER A 212 -10.87 -4.34 15.09
CA SER A 212 -12.14 -5.05 15.22
C SER A 212 -13.35 -4.16 14.89
N TYR A 213 -13.31 -2.88 15.24
CA TYR A 213 -14.33 -1.90 14.85
C TYR A 213 -14.46 -1.80 13.32
N TRP A 214 -13.34 -1.68 12.62
CA TRP A 214 -13.36 -1.57 11.17
C TRP A 214 -13.83 -2.86 10.50
N LEU A 215 -13.34 -4.02 10.96
CA LEU A 215 -13.78 -5.31 10.43
C LEU A 215 -15.28 -5.53 10.65
N LYS A 216 -15.80 -5.16 11.81
CA LYS A 216 -17.22 -5.28 12.11
C LYS A 216 -18.07 -4.36 11.26
N ARG A 217 -17.60 -3.13 11.05
CA ARG A 217 -18.27 -2.16 10.19
C ARG A 217 -18.41 -2.61 8.74
N TYR A 218 -17.41 -3.34 8.24
CA TYR A 218 -17.40 -3.85 6.87
C TYR A 218 -17.70 -5.35 6.78
N GLU A 219 -18.33 -5.93 7.80
CA GLU A 219 -18.69 -7.34 7.81
C GLU A 219 -19.51 -7.72 6.56
N GLY A 220 -19.14 -8.84 5.91
CA GLY A 220 -19.66 -9.23 4.61
C GLY A 220 -18.96 -8.61 3.39
N HIS A 221 -18.10 -7.62 3.61
CA HIS A 221 -17.26 -6.96 2.60
C HIS A 221 -15.82 -6.84 3.08
N ILE A 222 -15.24 -7.95 3.46
CA ILE A 222 -13.84 -8.09 3.84
C ILE A 222 -13.20 -9.08 2.88
N GLY A 223 -12.09 -8.70 2.28
CA GLY A 223 -11.37 -9.57 1.35
C GLY A 223 -9.89 -9.66 1.72
N ALA A 224 -9.35 -10.87 1.68
CA ALA A 224 -7.92 -11.09 1.75
C ALA A 224 -7.32 -11.06 0.34
N SER A 225 -6.21 -10.37 0.17
CA SER A 225 -5.60 -10.17 -1.14
C SER A 225 -4.09 -10.40 -1.14
N ILE A 226 -3.53 -10.50 -2.34
CA ILE A 226 -2.09 -10.52 -2.56
C ILE A 226 -1.50 -9.20 -2.06
N CYS A 227 -0.46 -9.29 -1.23
CA CYS A 227 0.30 -8.13 -0.81
C CYS A 227 1.22 -7.67 -1.95
N SER A 228 0.90 -6.54 -2.58
CA SER A 228 1.68 -5.96 -3.67
C SER A 228 3.16 -5.74 -3.32
N CYS A 229 3.44 -5.28 -2.09
CA CYS A 229 4.81 -5.09 -1.62
C CYS A 229 5.59 -6.41 -1.56
N ARG A 230 4.98 -7.47 -0.97
CA ARG A 230 5.65 -8.79 -0.88
C ARG A 230 5.83 -9.43 -2.24
N TYR A 231 4.79 -9.36 -3.08
CA TYR A 231 4.86 -10.00 -4.39
C TYR A 231 5.84 -9.29 -5.33
N GLY A 232 5.85 -7.97 -5.35
CA GLY A 232 6.84 -7.19 -6.06
C GLY A 232 8.27 -7.52 -5.62
N ARG A 233 8.53 -7.54 -4.31
CA ARG A 233 9.87 -7.91 -3.77
C ARG A 233 10.25 -9.35 -4.10
N LYS A 234 9.30 -10.30 -4.07
CA LYS A 234 9.55 -11.68 -4.50
C LYS A 234 10.00 -11.74 -5.97
N LYS A 235 9.36 -10.98 -6.86
CA LYS A 235 9.77 -10.91 -8.27
C LYS A 235 11.15 -10.28 -8.47
N MET A 236 11.57 -9.42 -7.54
CA MET A 236 12.91 -8.82 -7.53
C MET A 236 13.98 -9.75 -6.92
N ASP A 237 13.65 -10.95 -6.47
CA ASP A 237 14.52 -11.88 -5.69
C ASP A 237 15.07 -11.23 -4.41
N GLU A 238 14.41 -10.23 -3.90
CA GLU A 238 14.81 -9.47 -2.71
C GLU A 238 13.79 -9.60 -1.58
N GLY A 239 12.88 -10.56 -1.70
CA GLY A 239 11.85 -10.82 -0.70
C GLY A 239 12.40 -11.51 0.54
N CYS A 240 11.56 -11.60 1.54
CA CYS A 240 11.70 -12.53 2.64
C CYS A 240 11.00 -13.85 2.29
N ALA A 241 11.15 -14.84 3.16
CA ALA A 241 10.43 -16.11 3.04
C ALA A 241 8.92 -15.98 3.29
N ASP A 242 8.42 -14.78 3.58
CA ASP A 242 7.00 -14.54 3.84
C ASP A 242 6.17 -14.93 2.62
N ASP A 243 5.06 -15.59 2.90
CA ASP A 243 3.99 -15.73 1.93
C ASP A 243 3.49 -14.34 1.49
N TYR A 244 3.10 -14.20 0.23
CA TYR A 244 2.58 -12.94 -0.30
C TYR A 244 1.05 -12.87 -0.32
N GLU A 245 0.37 -13.97 -0.01
CA GLU A 245 -1.10 -14.08 -0.01
C GLU A 245 -1.68 -13.87 1.39
N GLY A 246 -2.84 -13.22 1.45
CA GLY A 246 -3.65 -13.14 2.66
C GLY A 246 -3.15 -12.18 3.74
N TRP A 247 -2.22 -11.28 3.43
CA TRP A 247 -1.74 -10.30 4.41
C TRP A 247 -2.37 -8.91 4.27
N CYS A 248 -2.90 -8.59 3.10
CA CYS A 248 -3.62 -7.36 2.86
C CYS A 248 -5.12 -7.63 2.91
N LEU A 249 -5.81 -6.96 3.82
CA LEU A 249 -7.26 -7.03 3.94
C LEU A 249 -7.86 -5.78 3.28
N GLY A 250 -8.53 -5.96 2.15
CA GLY A 250 -9.41 -4.95 1.60
C GLY A 250 -10.70 -4.90 2.39
N VAL A 251 -11.29 -3.74 2.54
CA VAL A 251 -12.60 -3.59 3.19
C VAL A 251 -13.52 -2.74 2.32
N GLY A 252 -14.82 -3.02 2.41
CA GLY A 252 -15.83 -2.33 1.61
C GLY A 252 -15.62 -2.51 0.11
N ASP A 253 -15.76 -1.44 -0.65
CA ASP A 253 -15.62 -1.45 -2.11
C ASP A 253 -14.27 -2.01 -2.59
N MET A 254 -13.20 -1.85 -1.81
CA MET A 254 -11.90 -2.41 -2.16
C MET A 254 -11.89 -3.94 -2.06
N ALA A 255 -12.60 -4.52 -1.09
CA ALA A 255 -12.75 -5.98 -1.00
C ALA A 255 -13.45 -6.51 -2.25
N ASP A 256 -14.57 -5.87 -2.62
CA ASP A 256 -15.36 -6.24 -3.80
C ASP A 256 -14.53 -6.09 -5.09
N TYR A 257 -13.83 -4.96 -5.25
CA TYR A 257 -12.95 -4.73 -6.39
C TYR A 257 -11.84 -5.79 -6.50
N CYS A 258 -11.17 -6.13 -5.41
CA CYS A 258 -10.12 -7.14 -5.40
C CYS A 258 -10.66 -8.53 -5.74
N ARG A 259 -11.81 -8.92 -5.18
CA ARG A 259 -12.49 -10.18 -5.49
C ARG A 259 -12.87 -10.27 -6.96
N GLU A 260 -13.57 -9.27 -7.46
CA GLU A 260 -14.13 -9.26 -8.82
C GLU A 260 -13.05 -9.15 -9.90
N THR A 261 -11.89 -8.63 -9.58
CA THR A 261 -10.73 -8.53 -10.47
C THR A 261 -9.68 -9.62 -10.25
N GLY A 262 -9.98 -10.65 -9.44
CA GLY A 262 -9.12 -11.81 -9.24
C GLY A 262 -7.85 -11.55 -8.42
N ARG A 263 -7.85 -10.49 -7.60
CA ARG A 263 -6.70 -10.13 -6.73
C ARG A 263 -6.83 -10.64 -5.31
N GLY A 264 -8.00 -11.09 -4.94
CA GLY A 264 -8.30 -11.53 -3.59
C GLY A 264 -9.55 -12.41 -3.52
N TYR A 265 -9.92 -12.77 -2.32
CA TYR A 265 -11.07 -13.62 -2.01
C TYR A 265 -11.74 -13.14 -0.72
N ASP A 266 -13.03 -13.43 -0.58
CA ASP A 266 -13.79 -13.04 0.61
C ASP A 266 -13.32 -13.81 1.84
N VAL A 267 -13.31 -13.12 2.97
CA VAL A 267 -13.06 -13.71 4.28
C VAL A 267 -14.13 -13.25 5.28
N THR A 268 -14.45 -14.12 6.23
CA THR A 268 -15.33 -13.74 7.34
C THR A 268 -14.58 -12.86 8.34
N TYR A 269 -15.33 -12.26 9.25
CA TYR A 269 -14.76 -11.51 10.37
C TYR A 269 -13.76 -12.37 11.16
N GLU A 270 -14.11 -13.63 11.48
CA GLU A 270 -13.27 -14.56 12.24
C GLU A 270 -11.98 -14.90 11.47
N GLN A 271 -12.09 -15.16 10.16
CA GLN A 271 -10.92 -15.42 9.32
C GLN A 271 -10.00 -14.19 9.23
N ALA A 272 -10.57 -13.00 9.15
CA ALA A 272 -9.79 -11.76 9.19
C ALA A 272 -9.05 -11.60 10.53
N MET A 273 -9.72 -11.90 11.66
CA MET A 273 -9.07 -11.90 12.98
C MET A 273 -7.97 -12.95 13.11
N GLU A 274 -8.10 -14.11 12.48
CA GLU A 274 -7.03 -15.13 12.41
C GLU A 274 -5.82 -14.61 11.61
N ILE A 275 -6.06 -13.92 10.49
CA ILE A 275 -5.00 -13.27 9.69
C ILE A 275 -4.26 -12.22 10.54
N LEU A 276 -4.99 -11.40 11.29
CA LEU A 276 -4.39 -10.41 12.19
C LEU A 276 -3.54 -11.09 13.26
N LYS A 277 -4.08 -12.13 13.91
CA LYS A 277 -3.32 -12.89 14.91
C LYS A 277 -2.05 -13.50 14.32
N ARG A 278 -2.12 -14.09 13.15
CA ARG A 278 -0.95 -14.61 12.44
C ARG A 278 0.09 -13.51 12.16
N ALA A 279 -0.38 -12.31 11.81
CA ALA A 279 0.49 -11.16 11.60
C ALA A 279 1.20 -10.72 12.89
N GLU A 280 0.48 -10.68 14.01
CA GLU A 280 1.03 -10.40 15.34
C GLU A 280 2.11 -11.41 15.73
N ASP A 281 1.83 -12.70 15.54
CA ASP A 281 2.76 -13.80 15.86
C ASP A 281 4.06 -13.70 15.03
N ASN A 282 4.02 -13.05 13.86
CA ASN A 282 5.18 -12.76 13.00
C ASN A 282 5.81 -11.38 13.24
N GLY A 283 5.31 -10.59 14.17
CA GLY A 283 5.80 -9.24 14.47
C GLY A 283 5.50 -8.21 13.38
N PHE A 284 4.45 -8.42 12.59
CA PHE A 284 4.06 -7.49 11.54
C PHE A 284 3.30 -6.30 12.12
N VAL A 285 3.37 -5.17 11.41
CA VAL A 285 2.76 -3.91 11.81
C VAL A 285 1.40 -3.77 11.14
N HIS A 286 0.36 -3.58 11.94
CA HIS A 286 -0.97 -3.25 11.43
C HIS A 286 -1.03 -1.79 11.01
N GLN A 287 -1.46 -1.54 9.80
CA GLN A 287 -1.66 -0.20 9.26
C GLN A 287 -3.03 -0.12 8.59
N VAL A 288 -3.75 0.96 8.85
CA VAL A 288 -4.97 1.30 8.11
C VAL A 288 -4.72 2.49 7.20
N THR A 289 -5.44 2.53 6.09
CA THR A 289 -5.39 3.67 5.16
C THR A 289 -6.14 4.87 5.75
N ASN A 290 -5.69 6.09 5.45
CA ASN A 290 -6.30 7.32 5.96
C ASN A 290 -6.42 8.43 4.88
N ILE A 291 -6.55 8.03 3.61
CA ILE A 291 -6.61 8.97 2.48
C ILE A 291 -8.00 9.13 1.86
N ASP A 292 -8.98 8.33 2.29
CA ASP A 292 -10.32 8.33 1.71
C ASP A 292 -11.33 9.22 2.46
N GLY A 293 -10.83 10.04 3.36
CA GLY A 293 -11.64 10.97 4.13
C GLY A 293 -11.91 10.50 5.56
N GLU A 294 -12.68 11.31 6.27
CA GLU A 294 -13.01 11.06 7.66
C GLU A 294 -13.87 9.78 7.79
N ASN A 295 -13.50 8.94 8.76
CA ASN A 295 -14.22 7.70 9.05
C ASN A 295 -14.32 6.68 7.89
N LYS A 296 -13.37 6.70 6.97
CA LYS A 296 -13.26 5.69 5.90
C LYS A 296 -11.85 5.11 5.87
N ILE A 297 -11.79 3.80 5.66
CA ILE A 297 -10.58 3.08 5.27
C ILE A 297 -10.92 2.17 4.09
N PHE A 298 -9.96 1.84 3.26
CA PHE A 298 -10.15 0.85 2.19
C PHE A 298 -9.31 -0.41 2.40
N ALA A 299 -8.30 -0.36 3.28
CA ALA A 299 -7.45 -1.51 3.55
C ALA A 299 -6.87 -1.51 4.97
N ILE A 300 -6.67 -2.72 5.47
CA ILE A 300 -5.89 -3.03 6.66
C ILE A 300 -4.68 -3.85 6.20
N CYS A 301 -3.51 -3.29 6.33
CA CYS A 301 -2.26 -3.91 5.94
C CYS A 301 -1.57 -4.57 7.15
N ASN A 302 -1.00 -5.76 6.94
CA ASN A 302 -0.20 -6.48 7.93
C ASN A 302 1.26 -6.52 7.45
N CYS A 303 2.02 -5.49 7.80
CA CYS A 303 3.23 -5.12 7.12
C CYS A 303 4.50 -5.68 7.76
N ASN A 304 5.30 -6.41 6.99
CA ASN A 304 6.68 -6.66 7.34
C ASN A 304 7.51 -5.38 7.09
N VAL A 305 8.17 -4.87 8.12
CA VAL A 305 8.91 -3.59 8.05
C VAL A 305 10.09 -3.60 7.08
N LYS A 306 10.62 -4.78 6.75
CA LYS A 306 11.73 -4.94 5.80
C LYS A 306 11.26 -5.02 4.34
N ILE A 307 9.96 -5.26 4.14
CA ILE A 307 9.36 -5.49 2.82
C ILE A 307 8.46 -4.34 2.41
N CYS A 308 7.58 -3.88 3.32
CA CYS A 308 6.59 -2.84 3.03
C CYS A 308 7.25 -1.54 2.58
N ASN A 309 6.85 -1.04 1.43
CA ASN A 309 7.43 0.19 0.89
C ASN A 309 7.24 1.40 1.80
N ALA A 310 6.08 1.51 2.48
CA ALA A 310 5.83 2.60 3.42
C ALA A 310 6.75 2.55 4.65
N LEU A 311 7.07 1.34 5.16
CA LEU A 311 7.86 1.19 6.37
C LEU A 311 9.36 1.06 6.10
N ARG A 312 9.78 0.33 5.05
CA ARG A 312 11.20 0.11 4.76
C ARG A 312 11.93 1.38 4.30
N THR A 313 11.22 2.31 3.63
CA THR A 313 11.82 3.55 3.12
C THR A 313 12.52 4.33 4.21
N SER A 314 11.89 4.46 5.38
CA SER A 314 12.50 5.16 6.51
C SER A 314 13.78 4.49 7.02
N GLN A 315 13.86 3.17 6.94
CA GLN A 315 15.08 2.42 7.30
C GLN A 315 16.16 2.57 6.25
N LEU A 316 15.80 2.51 4.95
CA LEU A 316 16.75 2.63 3.84
C LEU A 316 17.44 4.00 3.80
N PHE A 317 16.69 5.07 4.04
CA PHE A 317 17.16 6.44 3.91
C PHE A 317 17.43 7.13 5.25
N ASN A 318 17.27 6.42 6.37
CA ASN A 318 17.37 6.97 7.73
C ASN A 318 16.51 8.23 7.92
N THR A 319 15.27 8.15 7.48
CA THR A 319 14.28 9.24 7.54
C THR A 319 13.15 8.87 8.51
N PRO A 320 12.35 9.85 9.01
CA PRO A 320 11.14 9.56 9.75
C PRO A 320 10.17 8.71 8.93
N ASN A 321 9.36 7.89 9.60
CA ASN A 321 8.34 7.08 8.91
C ASN A 321 7.17 7.97 8.47
N MET A 322 6.63 7.73 7.28
CA MET A 322 5.43 8.42 6.80
C MET A 322 4.16 8.02 7.55
N SER A 323 4.13 6.80 8.09
CA SER A 323 3.04 6.33 8.96
C SER A 323 3.21 6.90 10.37
N ALA A 324 2.11 7.20 11.03
CA ALA A 324 2.10 7.63 12.42
C ALA A 324 1.22 6.69 13.26
N SER A 325 1.43 6.72 14.58
CA SER A 325 0.56 6.07 15.56
C SER A 325 0.26 7.04 16.69
N ALA A 326 -0.97 7.00 17.20
CA ALA A 326 -1.36 7.70 18.42
C ALA A 326 -0.77 7.05 19.70
N TYR A 327 -0.23 5.84 19.56
CA TYR A 327 0.25 5.03 20.68
C TYR A 327 1.77 4.95 20.72
N ARG A 328 2.28 4.75 21.94
CA ARG A 328 3.69 4.41 22.18
C ARG A 328 3.77 3.13 22.99
N ALA A 329 4.61 2.20 22.56
CA ALA A 329 4.90 1.02 23.35
C ALA A 329 5.59 1.42 24.66
N HIS A 330 5.14 0.87 25.76
CA HIS A 330 5.70 1.08 27.08
C HIS A 330 6.06 -0.26 27.72
N VAL A 331 7.25 -0.35 28.26
CA VAL A 331 7.69 -1.53 29.00
C VAL A 331 7.33 -1.39 30.47
N ASP A 332 6.51 -2.30 30.98
CA ASP A 332 6.25 -2.38 32.43
C ASP A 332 7.52 -2.81 33.15
N LYS A 333 8.15 -1.86 33.83
CA LYS A 333 9.42 -2.06 34.51
C LYS A 333 9.30 -3.03 35.71
N THR A 334 8.10 -3.22 36.24
CA THR A 334 7.86 -4.13 37.35
C THR A 334 7.81 -5.60 36.92
N LYS A 335 7.44 -5.83 35.66
CA LYS A 335 7.34 -7.17 35.04
C LYS A 335 8.56 -7.51 34.17
N CYS A 336 9.34 -6.51 33.79
CA CYS A 336 10.48 -6.69 32.90
C CYS A 336 11.64 -7.36 33.62
N VAL A 337 12.02 -8.55 33.17
CA VAL A 337 13.17 -9.32 33.65
C VAL A 337 14.42 -9.14 32.78
N ALA A 338 14.41 -8.22 31.85
CA ALA A 338 15.51 -7.91 30.92
C ALA A 338 16.00 -9.14 30.11
N CYS A 339 15.11 -10.07 29.76
CA CYS A 339 15.47 -11.29 29.00
C CYS A 339 15.86 -11.03 27.54
N GLY A 340 15.59 -9.83 27.00
CA GLY A 340 15.91 -9.47 25.62
C GLY A 340 14.93 -9.95 24.55
N GLN A 341 13.98 -10.80 24.89
CA GLN A 341 13.03 -11.38 23.93
C GLN A 341 12.31 -10.33 23.08
N CYS A 342 11.86 -9.22 23.68
CA CYS A 342 11.20 -8.13 22.94
C CYS A 342 12.14 -7.44 21.95
N VAL A 343 13.45 -7.43 22.18
CA VAL A 343 14.44 -6.89 21.26
C VAL A 343 14.62 -7.80 20.05
N GLU A 344 14.64 -9.11 20.28
CA GLU A 344 14.74 -10.12 19.21
C GLU A 344 13.49 -10.16 18.34
N TYR A 345 12.31 -10.05 18.97
CA TYR A 345 11.04 -10.07 18.28
C TYR A 345 10.70 -8.76 17.53
N CYS A 346 11.35 -7.64 17.85
CA CYS A 346 11.04 -6.38 17.20
C CYS A 346 11.69 -6.26 15.81
N PRO A 347 10.96 -6.47 14.71
CA PRO A 347 11.56 -6.43 13.38
C PRO A 347 12.02 -5.03 12.96
N ALA A 348 11.51 -3.99 13.62
CA ALA A 348 11.90 -2.60 13.41
C ALA A 348 13.16 -2.19 14.19
N GLY A 349 13.67 -3.05 15.08
CA GLY A 349 14.81 -2.72 15.95
C GLY A 349 14.52 -1.53 16.88
N ALA A 350 13.23 -1.29 17.20
CA ALA A 350 12.80 -0.14 18.00
C ALA A 350 13.12 -0.31 19.49
N LEU A 351 13.37 -1.54 19.94
CA LEU A 351 13.68 -1.88 21.33
C LEU A 351 15.15 -2.23 21.45
N LYS A 352 15.76 -1.78 22.52
CA LYS A 352 17.16 -2.08 22.86
C LYS A 352 17.23 -2.50 24.32
N LEU A 353 18.13 -3.46 24.64
CA LEU A 353 18.48 -3.74 26.02
C LEU A 353 19.27 -2.56 26.56
N GLY A 354 18.67 -1.88 27.57
CA GLY A 354 19.39 -0.89 28.34
C GLY A 354 20.29 -1.59 29.38
N GLN A 355 21.54 -1.17 29.50
CA GLN A 355 22.35 -1.59 30.63
C GLN A 355 21.92 -0.80 31.86
N LYS A 356 21.33 -1.49 32.83
CA LYS A 356 21.05 -0.92 34.15
C LYS A 356 22.21 -1.28 35.05
N LEU A 357 23.07 -0.31 35.33
CA LEU A 357 24.13 -0.48 36.30
C LEU A 357 23.53 -0.35 37.72
N CYS A 358 23.63 -1.42 38.48
CA CYS A 358 23.28 -1.45 39.90
C CYS A 358 24.55 -1.53 40.74
N LYS A 359 24.53 -0.91 41.93
CA LYS A 359 25.54 -1.13 42.93
C LYS A 359 25.45 -2.52 43.52
N ALA A 360 26.49 -2.98 44.21
CA ALA A 360 26.54 -4.29 44.84
C ALA A 360 25.38 -4.56 45.82
N ASP A 361 24.80 -3.51 46.39
CA ASP A 361 23.61 -3.57 47.26
C ASP A 361 22.28 -3.61 46.52
N GLY A 362 22.29 -3.71 45.19
CA GLY A 362 21.12 -3.71 44.30
C GLY A 362 20.54 -2.32 44.06
N SER A 363 21.07 -1.26 44.60
CA SER A 363 20.61 0.10 44.35
C SER A 363 21.06 0.62 42.98
N GLU A 364 20.22 1.47 42.37
CA GLU A 364 20.50 2.01 41.04
C GLU A 364 21.64 3.05 41.07
N VAL A 365 22.59 2.97 40.16
CA VAL A 365 23.61 4.00 39.97
C VAL A 365 22.98 5.21 39.29
N LYS A 366 22.88 6.32 39.97
CA LYS A 366 22.44 7.61 39.41
C LYS A 366 23.64 8.32 38.80
N TYR A 367 23.66 8.42 37.47
CA TYR A 367 24.67 9.22 36.77
C TYR A 367 24.31 10.70 36.85
N PRO A 368 25.26 11.58 37.16
CA PRO A 368 25.06 13.03 37.06
C PRO A 368 24.66 13.38 35.61
N LYS A 369 23.66 14.24 35.45
CA LYS A 369 23.16 14.68 34.12
C LYS A 369 24.26 15.19 33.18
N GLN A 370 25.38 15.63 33.71
CA GLN A 370 26.53 16.17 32.97
C GLN A 370 27.42 15.08 32.32
N ILE A 371 27.28 13.80 32.70
CA ILE A 371 28.13 12.69 32.21
C ILE A 371 27.40 11.86 31.15
N MET A 372 26.07 12.01 31.05
CA MET A 372 25.33 11.35 30.01
C MET A 372 25.26 12.25 28.76
N PRO A 373 26.03 11.97 27.73
CA PRO A 373 25.87 12.67 26.47
C PRO A 373 24.42 12.51 26.01
N ASP A 374 23.84 13.57 25.47
CA ASP A 374 22.52 13.51 24.89
C ASP A 374 22.46 12.35 23.89
N ALA A 375 21.67 11.32 24.19
CA ALA A 375 21.57 10.12 23.36
C ALA A 375 21.20 10.43 21.89
N ARG A 376 20.69 11.63 21.63
CA ARG A 376 20.42 12.17 20.29
C ARG A 376 21.70 12.53 19.52
N LYS A 377 22.85 12.57 20.19
CA LYS A 377 24.17 12.82 19.57
C LYS A 377 24.93 11.55 19.23
N TRP A 378 24.45 10.39 19.68
CA TRP A 378 25.04 9.10 19.36
C TRP A 378 24.42 8.58 18.06
N GLY A 379 25.11 8.71 16.96
CA GLY A 379 24.69 8.25 15.64
C GLY A 379 24.83 9.31 14.56
N LYS A 380 25.69 10.28 14.78
CA LYS A 380 26.09 11.26 13.76
C LYS A 380 27.54 11.12 13.31
N ASP A 381 28.16 9.97 13.60
CA ASP A 381 29.48 9.62 13.08
C ASP A 381 29.37 8.40 12.18
#